data_189d94decb3039a0531824cbf7f71bea
#
_entry.id   189d94decb3039a0531824cbf7f71bea
#
_cell.length_a   1.000
_cell.length_b   1.000
_cell.length_c   1.000
_cell.angle_alpha   90.00
_cell.angle_beta   90.00
_cell.angle_gamma   90.00
#
_symmetry.space_group_name_H-M   'P 1'
#
loop_
_entity.id
_entity.type
_entity.pdbx_description
1 polymer ?
#
loop_
_entity_poly.entity_id
_entity_poly.type
_entity_poly.pdbx_seq_one_letter_code
_entity_poly.pdbx_strand_id
1 'polypeptide(L)'
;VKVGSGAFMKEIDQARELASTMVALGTDAGVTTRALLTDMSTPLGRTAGNALEVAESLEVLAGGGPADVVDLTVALALEMCAAAGRPVEEDQARAALADGRAMDIWRDMISRQGGDPNAPLPLAPETETVTAPADGVLTTLDALAVGVAAWRLGAGRARKEDPVQAVAGVTMHAKPGDEVRAGQSLLTLHTATPERFTRAREALAGGIVISEAGSPEAADAVARRERGVILERIG
;
A
#
# COMPACT_ATOMS: atom_id res chain seq x y z
N VAL A 1 -10.40 -8.64 2.24
CA VAL A 1 -9.89 -9.58 1.21
C VAL A 1 -9.32 -8.76 0.06
N LYS A 2 -8.04 -8.98 -0.28
CA LYS A 2 -7.34 -8.23 -1.33
C LYS A 2 -7.50 -8.91 -2.69
N VAL A 3 -7.70 -8.12 -3.76
CA VAL A 3 -7.94 -8.57 -5.13
C VAL A 3 -7.00 -7.85 -6.09
N GLY A 4 -6.42 -8.54 -7.06
CA GLY A 4 -5.59 -7.95 -8.10
C GLY A 4 -4.21 -8.57 -8.23
N SER A 5 -3.35 -7.98 -9.08
CA SER A 5 -2.03 -8.54 -9.43
C SER A 5 -1.11 -8.76 -8.23
N GLY A 6 -1.16 -7.91 -7.22
CA GLY A 6 -0.38 -8.04 -5.99
C GLY A 6 -0.99 -8.99 -4.94
N ALA A 7 -2.22 -9.45 -5.11
CA ALA A 7 -2.93 -10.30 -4.17
C ALA A 7 -2.84 -11.80 -4.52
N PHE A 8 -3.24 -12.68 -3.60
CA PHE A 8 -3.48 -14.10 -3.91
C PHE A 8 -4.72 -14.28 -4.77
N MET A 9 -5.81 -13.56 -4.46
CA MET A 9 -7.02 -13.54 -5.29
C MET A 9 -6.82 -12.60 -6.46
N LYS A 10 -6.84 -13.14 -7.69
CA LYS A 10 -6.68 -12.34 -8.92
C LYS A 10 -8.02 -11.82 -9.42
N GLU A 11 -9.08 -12.63 -9.26
CA GLU A 11 -10.41 -12.36 -9.78
C GLU A 11 -11.38 -11.97 -8.67
N ILE A 12 -12.22 -10.97 -8.96
CA ILE A 12 -13.17 -10.41 -7.99
C ILE A 12 -14.20 -11.45 -7.51
N ASP A 13 -14.64 -12.35 -8.37
CA ASP A 13 -15.64 -13.34 -8.03
C ASP A 13 -15.11 -14.37 -7.03
N GLN A 14 -13.85 -14.80 -7.18
CA GLN A 14 -13.19 -15.69 -6.22
C GLN A 14 -12.99 -15.00 -4.85
N ALA A 15 -12.63 -13.72 -4.88
CA ALA A 15 -12.48 -12.94 -3.66
C ALA A 15 -13.81 -12.74 -2.93
N ARG A 16 -14.90 -12.54 -3.68
CA ARG A 16 -16.26 -12.43 -3.14
C ARG A 16 -16.72 -13.73 -2.50
N GLU A 17 -16.48 -14.86 -3.14
CA GLU A 17 -16.77 -16.19 -2.59
C GLU A 17 -16.02 -16.44 -1.27
N LEU A 18 -14.71 -16.16 -1.25
CA LEU A 18 -13.90 -16.26 -0.04
C LEU A 18 -14.42 -15.36 1.07
N ALA A 19 -14.68 -14.08 0.78
CA ALA A 19 -15.19 -13.13 1.75
C ALA A 19 -16.54 -13.53 2.33
N SER A 20 -17.47 -13.97 1.47
CA SER A 20 -18.79 -14.46 1.88
C SER A 20 -18.69 -15.71 2.78
N THR A 21 -17.79 -16.62 2.45
CA THR A 21 -17.51 -17.82 3.28
C THR A 21 -16.96 -17.43 4.65
N MET A 22 -16.01 -16.48 4.72
CA MET A 22 -15.45 -15.99 5.98
C MET A 22 -16.51 -15.31 6.85
N VAL A 23 -17.39 -14.48 6.24
CA VAL A 23 -18.49 -13.82 6.94
C VAL A 23 -19.48 -14.86 7.49
N ALA A 24 -19.87 -15.86 6.68
CA ALA A 24 -20.76 -16.93 7.11
C ALA A 24 -20.19 -17.73 8.28
N LEU A 25 -18.92 -18.14 8.18
CA LEU A 25 -18.23 -18.88 9.26
C LEU A 25 -18.19 -18.08 10.57
N GLY A 26 -17.87 -16.79 10.50
CA GLY A 26 -17.85 -15.93 11.68
C GLY A 26 -19.24 -15.79 12.30
N THR A 27 -20.25 -15.55 11.47
CA THR A 27 -21.66 -15.42 11.90
C THR A 27 -22.15 -16.72 12.55
N ASP A 28 -21.87 -17.87 11.94
CA ASP A 28 -22.23 -19.19 12.50
C ASP A 28 -21.53 -19.48 13.84
N ALA A 29 -20.34 -18.94 14.01
CA ALA A 29 -19.60 -19.00 15.28
C ALA A 29 -20.07 -17.95 16.33
N GLY A 30 -21.10 -17.15 16.03
CA GLY A 30 -21.62 -16.10 16.91
C GLY A 30 -20.73 -14.83 16.95
N VAL A 31 -19.84 -14.65 15.98
CA VAL A 31 -18.96 -13.47 15.86
C VAL A 31 -19.48 -12.55 14.76
N THR A 32 -19.74 -11.29 15.08
CA THR A 32 -20.07 -10.28 14.06
C THR A 32 -18.88 -10.11 13.12
N THR A 33 -19.06 -10.52 11.88
CA THR A 33 -17.99 -10.57 10.88
C THR A 33 -18.39 -9.75 9.65
N ARG A 34 -17.48 -8.91 9.20
CA ARG A 34 -17.61 -8.08 8.00
C ARG A 34 -16.38 -8.21 7.13
N ALA A 35 -16.52 -8.09 5.83
CA ALA A 35 -15.41 -8.14 4.90
C ALA A 35 -15.44 -6.95 3.95
N LEU A 36 -14.26 -6.38 3.68
CA LEU A 36 -14.03 -5.43 2.61
C LEU A 36 -13.21 -6.12 1.51
N LEU A 37 -13.67 -6.04 0.28
CA LEU A 37 -12.86 -6.38 -0.90
C LEU A 37 -12.09 -5.12 -1.30
N THR A 38 -10.76 -5.24 -1.42
CA THR A 38 -9.90 -4.08 -1.69
C THR A 38 -8.99 -4.35 -2.88
N ASP A 39 -8.81 -3.33 -3.73
CA ASP A 39 -7.92 -3.41 -4.90
C ASP A 39 -6.45 -3.49 -4.46
N MET A 40 -5.73 -4.46 -5.01
CA MET A 40 -4.30 -4.64 -4.88
C MET A 40 -3.62 -4.81 -6.26
N SER A 41 -4.19 -4.21 -7.29
CA SER A 41 -3.56 -4.14 -8.62
C SER A 41 -2.52 -3.02 -8.70
N THR A 42 -2.69 -1.99 -7.88
CA THR A 42 -1.74 -0.89 -7.67
C THR A 42 -1.24 -0.93 -6.22
N PRO A 43 0.03 -0.62 -5.93
CA PRO A 43 0.50 -0.52 -4.55
C PRO A 43 -0.32 0.50 -3.75
N LEU A 44 -0.68 0.15 -2.52
CA LEU A 44 -1.29 1.08 -1.58
C LEU A 44 -0.22 2.06 -1.07
N GLY A 45 -0.58 3.32 -0.89
CA GLY A 45 0.37 4.34 -0.43
C GLY A 45 1.45 4.66 -1.47
N ARG A 46 2.56 5.18 -1.00
CA ARG A 46 3.70 5.61 -1.84
C ARG A 46 4.97 4.81 -1.59
N THR A 47 4.91 3.79 -0.74
CA THR A 47 6.09 3.01 -0.38
C THR A 47 5.83 1.51 -0.42
N ALA A 48 6.87 0.75 -0.71
CA ALA A 48 6.88 -0.70 -0.60
C ALA A 48 8.24 -1.13 -0.02
N GLY A 49 8.24 -1.64 1.22
CA GLY A 49 9.44 -2.02 1.96
C GLY A 49 9.19 -1.99 3.46
N ASN A 50 10.22 -2.19 4.29
CA ASN A 50 10.01 -2.27 5.74
C ASN A 50 10.03 -0.88 6.41
N ALA A 51 11.20 -0.25 6.55
CA ALA A 51 11.33 1.06 7.20
C ALA A 51 10.58 2.17 6.45
N LEU A 52 10.49 2.08 5.12
CA LEU A 52 9.75 3.04 4.29
C LEU A 52 8.26 3.03 4.63
N GLU A 53 7.65 1.85 4.74
CA GLU A 53 6.22 1.73 5.07
C GLU A 53 5.95 2.12 6.53
N VAL A 54 6.89 1.88 7.46
CA VAL A 54 6.76 2.38 8.84
C VAL A 54 6.81 3.91 8.84
N ALA A 55 7.72 4.54 8.08
CA ALA A 55 7.79 5.99 7.97
C ALA A 55 6.47 6.58 7.41
N GLU A 56 5.92 6.00 6.35
CA GLU A 56 4.63 6.40 5.78
C GLU A 56 3.48 6.21 6.78
N SER A 57 3.48 5.11 7.54
CA SER A 57 2.49 4.87 8.59
C SER A 57 2.55 5.94 9.69
N LEU A 58 3.76 6.39 10.05
CA LEU A 58 3.94 7.49 11.01
C LEU A 58 3.40 8.83 10.47
N GLU A 59 3.55 9.09 9.17
CA GLU A 59 2.94 10.27 8.53
C GLU A 59 1.41 10.21 8.63
N VAL A 60 0.81 9.05 8.37
CA VAL A 60 -0.65 8.85 8.51
C VAL A 60 -1.09 9.05 9.95
N LEU A 61 -0.39 8.49 10.92
CA LEU A 61 -0.69 8.65 12.35
C LEU A 61 -0.50 10.07 12.86
N ALA A 62 0.27 10.89 12.14
CA ALA A 62 0.44 12.32 12.40
C ALA A 62 -0.62 13.20 11.67
N GLY A 63 -1.61 12.60 11.05
CA GLY A 63 -2.70 13.29 10.34
C GLY A 63 -2.37 13.68 8.89
N GLY A 64 -1.28 13.15 8.32
CA GLY A 64 -0.86 13.34 6.92
C GLY A 64 -0.91 12.02 6.14
N GLY A 65 0.09 11.83 5.25
CA GLY A 65 0.27 10.62 4.47
C GLY A 65 -0.60 10.52 3.21
N PRO A 66 -0.48 9.40 2.46
CA PRO A 66 -1.25 9.16 1.25
C PRO A 66 -2.74 8.97 1.52
N ALA A 67 -3.59 9.61 0.71
CA ALA A 67 -5.04 9.59 0.90
C ALA A 67 -5.63 8.16 0.85
N ASP A 68 -5.14 7.31 -0.06
CA ASP A 68 -5.59 5.93 -0.20
C ASP A 68 -5.32 5.07 1.05
N VAL A 69 -4.19 5.31 1.74
CA VAL A 69 -3.86 4.66 3.03
C VAL A 69 -4.78 5.17 4.13
N VAL A 70 -4.96 6.50 4.21
CA VAL A 70 -5.86 7.13 5.21
C VAL A 70 -7.28 6.62 5.04
N ASP A 71 -7.82 6.65 3.82
CA ASP A 71 -9.20 6.26 3.52
C ASP A 71 -9.46 4.78 3.83
N LEU A 72 -8.53 3.90 3.46
CA LEU A 72 -8.64 2.47 3.79
C LEU A 72 -8.55 2.25 5.30
N THR A 73 -7.64 2.92 5.99
CA THR A 73 -7.45 2.80 7.44
C THR A 73 -8.71 3.25 8.20
N VAL A 74 -9.27 4.39 7.80
CA VAL A 74 -10.52 4.91 8.38
C VAL A 74 -11.68 3.95 8.12
N ALA A 75 -11.84 3.47 6.89
CA ALA A 75 -12.92 2.53 6.57
C ALA A 75 -12.82 1.24 7.39
N LEU A 76 -11.62 0.67 7.54
CA LEU A 76 -11.41 -0.52 8.38
C LEU A 76 -11.72 -0.24 9.86
N ALA A 77 -11.34 0.93 10.38
CA ALA A 77 -11.65 1.34 11.74
C ALA A 77 -13.16 1.45 11.98
N LEU A 78 -13.90 2.04 11.02
CA LEU A 78 -15.36 2.16 11.10
C LEU A 78 -16.03 0.78 11.14
N GLU A 79 -15.61 -0.15 10.26
CA GLU A 79 -16.15 -1.51 10.24
C GLU A 79 -15.83 -2.27 11.53
N MET A 80 -14.61 -2.14 12.08
CA MET A 80 -14.23 -2.76 13.36
C MET A 80 -15.05 -2.21 14.52
N CYS A 81 -15.23 -0.89 14.60
CA CYS A 81 -16.05 -0.25 15.63
C CYS A 81 -17.50 -0.68 15.53
N ALA A 82 -18.06 -0.73 14.33
CA ALA A 82 -19.43 -1.18 14.11
C ALA A 82 -19.61 -2.67 14.49
N ALA A 83 -18.67 -3.54 14.10
CA ALA A 83 -18.68 -4.96 14.47
C ALA A 83 -18.58 -5.18 15.99
N ALA A 84 -17.88 -4.30 16.70
CA ALA A 84 -17.77 -4.30 18.15
C ALA A 84 -19.00 -3.69 18.88
N GLY A 85 -20.06 -3.31 18.16
CA GLY A 85 -21.23 -2.65 18.72
C GLY A 85 -21.00 -1.21 19.20
N ARG A 86 -19.94 -0.57 18.73
CA ARG A 86 -19.56 0.81 19.07
C ARG A 86 -19.32 1.63 17.79
N PRO A 87 -20.34 1.81 16.93
CA PRO A 87 -20.17 2.57 15.71
C PRO A 87 -19.70 3.99 16.00
N VAL A 88 -18.82 4.49 15.16
CA VAL A 88 -18.30 5.86 15.19
C VAL A 88 -18.50 6.49 13.82
N GLU A 89 -18.61 7.82 13.79
CA GLU A 89 -18.70 8.57 12.53
C GLU A 89 -17.30 8.74 11.90
N GLU A 90 -17.24 8.89 10.59
CA GLU A 90 -16.00 9.03 9.83
C GLU A 90 -15.15 10.20 10.35
N ASP A 91 -15.77 11.34 10.63
CA ASP A 91 -15.10 12.52 11.18
C ASP A 91 -14.41 12.24 12.53
N GLN A 92 -15.00 11.38 13.37
CA GLN A 92 -14.39 10.97 14.63
C GLN A 92 -13.14 10.10 14.42
N ALA A 93 -13.18 9.18 13.44
CA ALA A 93 -12.04 8.36 13.08
C ALA A 93 -10.90 9.21 12.48
N ARG A 94 -11.22 10.14 11.57
CA ARG A 94 -10.25 11.08 11.00
C ARG A 94 -9.68 12.03 12.06
N ALA A 95 -10.49 12.51 13.00
CA ALA A 95 -10.03 13.34 14.11
C ALA A 95 -9.01 12.60 15.00
N ALA A 96 -9.14 11.29 15.20
CA ALA A 96 -8.18 10.51 15.97
C ALA A 96 -6.78 10.44 15.35
N LEU A 97 -6.66 10.58 14.02
CA LEU A 97 -5.38 10.76 13.33
C LEU A 97 -4.87 12.20 13.51
N ALA A 98 -5.73 13.18 13.28
CA ALA A 98 -5.35 14.60 13.28
C ALA A 98 -4.97 15.15 14.66
N ASP A 99 -5.56 14.65 15.74
CA ASP A 99 -5.34 15.12 17.12
C ASP A 99 -4.25 14.34 17.89
N GLY A 100 -3.63 13.34 17.24
CA GLY A 100 -2.50 12.58 17.77
C GLY A 100 -2.87 11.38 18.63
N ARG A 101 -4.15 11.12 18.94
CA ARG A 101 -4.56 9.95 19.74
C ARG A 101 -4.11 8.62 19.12
N ALA A 102 -4.18 8.49 17.82
CA ALA A 102 -3.72 7.28 17.12
C ALA A 102 -2.20 7.11 17.24
N MET A 103 -1.44 8.20 17.12
CA MET A 103 0.00 8.20 17.32
C MET A 103 0.40 7.80 18.76
N ASP A 104 -0.34 8.26 19.75
CA ASP A 104 -0.07 7.92 21.16
C ASP A 104 -0.28 6.42 21.43
N ILE A 105 -1.31 5.82 20.84
CA ILE A 105 -1.54 4.37 20.91
C ILE A 105 -0.40 3.60 20.23
N TRP A 106 0.07 4.07 19.08
CA TRP A 106 1.23 3.46 18.40
C TRP A 106 2.49 3.52 19.29
N ARG A 107 2.80 4.67 19.90
CA ARG A 107 3.95 4.83 20.81
C ARG A 107 3.85 3.90 22.02
N ASP A 108 2.68 3.81 22.63
CA ASP A 108 2.44 2.90 23.76
C ASP A 108 2.61 1.43 23.35
N MET A 109 2.09 1.04 22.18
CA MET A 109 2.24 -0.31 21.64
C MET A 109 3.72 -0.67 21.42
N ILE A 110 4.50 0.20 20.79
CA ILE A 110 5.94 -0.05 20.55
C ILE A 110 6.70 -0.17 21.87
N SER A 111 6.44 0.72 22.83
CA SER A 111 7.07 0.70 24.14
C SER A 111 6.73 -0.57 24.94
N ARG A 112 5.47 -1.03 24.92
CA ARG A 112 5.04 -2.28 25.56
C ARG A 112 5.67 -3.53 24.96
N GLN A 113 6.02 -3.48 23.67
CA GLN A 113 6.75 -4.55 22.99
C GLN A 113 8.28 -4.48 23.21
N GLY A 114 8.76 -3.53 24.01
CA GLY A 114 10.18 -3.35 24.34
C GLY A 114 10.96 -2.57 23.29
N GLY A 115 10.28 -1.92 22.31
CA GLY A 115 10.89 -1.04 21.32
C GLY A 115 10.99 0.41 21.83
N ASP A 116 11.76 1.22 21.10
CA ASP A 116 11.83 2.68 21.29
C ASP A 116 11.03 3.37 20.18
N PRO A 117 9.88 4.00 20.49
CA PRO A 117 9.06 4.69 19.50
C PRO A 117 9.72 5.95 18.92
N ASN A 118 10.83 6.43 19.53
CA ASN A 118 11.57 7.59 19.06
C ASN A 118 12.85 7.22 18.31
N ALA A 119 13.17 5.92 18.18
CA ALA A 119 14.34 5.49 17.46
C ALA A 119 14.26 5.93 15.99
N PRO A 120 15.33 6.51 15.42
CA PRO A 120 15.35 6.88 14.01
C PRO A 120 15.21 5.64 13.13
N LEU A 121 14.37 5.74 12.11
CA LEU A 121 14.27 4.68 11.12
C LEU A 121 15.52 4.65 10.23
N PRO A 122 16.05 3.47 9.90
CA PRO A 122 17.25 3.36 9.09
C PRO A 122 16.96 3.80 7.64
N LEU A 123 17.93 4.49 7.03
CA LEU A 123 17.88 4.95 5.64
C LEU A 123 18.80 4.10 4.76
N ALA A 124 18.40 3.89 3.51
CA ALA A 124 19.24 3.20 2.54
C ALA A 124 20.46 4.06 2.16
N PRO A 125 21.66 3.49 2.16
CA PRO A 125 22.87 4.21 1.74
C PRO A 125 22.89 4.41 0.21
N GLU A 126 22.20 3.55 -0.55
CA GLU A 126 22.19 3.57 -2.01
C GLU A 126 20.78 3.73 -2.54
N THR A 127 20.63 4.60 -3.54
CA THR A 127 19.36 4.83 -4.22
C THR A 127 19.54 4.94 -5.72
N GLU A 128 18.53 4.53 -6.47
CA GLU A 128 18.47 4.67 -7.93
C GLU A 128 17.08 5.15 -8.35
N THR A 129 17.01 6.13 -9.24
CA THR A 129 15.75 6.70 -9.72
C THR A 129 15.33 6.05 -11.04
N VAL A 130 14.07 5.64 -11.12
CA VAL A 130 13.40 5.24 -12.36
C VAL A 130 12.57 6.42 -12.85
N THR A 131 12.83 6.87 -14.09
CA THR A 131 12.18 8.04 -14.68
C THR A 131 11.20 7.67 -15.78
N ALA A 132 10.25 8.56 -16.06
CA ALA A 132 9.33 8.44 -17.17
C ALA A 132 10.08 8.54 -18.50
N PRO A 133 9.90 7.60 -19.44
CA PRO A 133 10.55 7.63 -20.76
C PRO A 133 9.91 8.65 -21.72
N ALA A 134 8.68 9.09 -21.47
CA ALA A 134 7.91 10.00 -22.32
C ALA A 134 6.91 10.79 -21.48
N ASP A 135 6.34 11.85 -22.07
CA ASP A 135 5.18 12.54 -21.56
C ASP A 135 3.93 11.67 -21.70
N GLY A 136 2.98 11.81 -20.77
CA GLY A 136 1.70 11.09 -20.83
C GLY A 136 1.03 10.97 -19.46
N VAL A 137 0.17 9.96 -19.32
CA VAL A 137 -0.49 9.59 -18.07
C VAL A 137 0.07 8.22 -17.64
N LEU A 138 0.49 8.11 -16.40
CA LEU A 138 0.83 6.81 -15.82
C LEU A 138 -0.45 5.98 -15.71
N THR A 139 -0.60 4.93 -16.53
CA THR A 139 -1.83 4.13 -16.58
C THR A 139 -1.70 2.82 -15.81
N THR A 140 -0.48 2.33 -15.62
CA THR A 140 -0.21 1.12 -14.83
C THR A 140 1.01 1.33 -13.95
N LEU A 141 0.87 0.98 -12.69
CA LEU A 141 1.95 0.72 -11.73
C LEU A 141 1.57 -0.58 -11.01
N ASP A 142 2.09 -1.70 -11.52
CA ASP A 142 1.67 -3.02 -11.09
C ASP A 142 2.19 -3.38 -9.69
N ALA A 143 1.28 -3.73 -8.78
CA ALA A 143 1.62 -4.03 -7.39
C ALA A 143 2.53 -5.25 -7.24
N LEU A 144 2.36 -6.28 -8.09
CA LEU A 144 3.24 -7.45 -8.06
C LEU A 144 4.66 -7.09 -8.51
N ALA A 145 4.78 -6.31 -9.59
CA ALA A 145 6.08 -5.86 -10.10
C ALA A 145 6.83 -5.02 -9.07
N VAL A 146 6.15 -4.07 -8.41
CA VAL A 146 6.74 -3.25 -7.34
C VAL A 146 7.11 -4.10 -6.12
N GLY A 147 6.23 -5.03 -5.70
CA GLY A 147 6.51 -5.94 -4.59
C GLY A 147 7.71 -6.86 -4.86
N VAL A 148 7.83 -7.40 -6.09
CA VAL A 148 8.99 -8.21 -6.50
C VAL A 148 10.25 -7.36 -6.58
N ALA A 149 10.17 -6.11 -7.04
CA ALA A 149 11.30 -5.19 -7.03
C ALA A 149 11.79 -4.92 -5.61
N ALA A 150 10.88 -4.59 -4.68
CA ALA A 150 11.22 -4.38 -3.26
C ALA A 150 11.86 -5.64 -2.64
N TRP A 151 11.32 -6.82 -2.94
CA TRP A 151 11.91 -8.08 -2.52
C TRP A 151 13.33 -8.29 -3.08
N ARG A 152 13.56 -8.03 -4.36
CA ARG A 152 14.88 -8.14 -5.01
C ARG A 152 15.89 -7.11 -4.47
N LEU A 153 15.43 -5.93 -4.05
CA LEU A 153 16.27 -4.92 -3.38
C LEU A 153 16.73 -5.37 -1.98
N GLY A 154 16.03 -6.33 -1.37
CA GLY A 154 16.38 -6.88 -0.06
C GLY A 154 15.33 -6.67 1.03
N ALA A 155 14.16 -6.09 0.72
CA ALA A 155 13.08 -5.89 1.68
C ALA A 155 12.42 -7.19 2.16
N GLY A 156 12.57 -8.27 1.41
CA GLY A 156 12.11 -9.59 1.77
C GLY A 156 13.19 -10.66 1.66
N ARG A 157 12.85 -11.90 2.01
CA ARG A 157 13.76 -13.05 1.98
C ARG A 157 13.17 -14.19 1.13
N ALA A 158 14.03 -14.94 0.45
CA ALA A 158 13.65 -16.14 -0.27
C ALA A 158 13.66 -17.38 0.65
N ARG A 159 14.56 -17.41 1.63
CA ARG A 159 14.70 -18.48 2.61
C ARG A 159 14.63 -17.89 4.02
N LYS A 160 14.24 -18.69 4.99
CA LYS A 160 14.11 -18.25 6.39
C LYS A 160 15.40 -17.66 6.96
N GLU A 161 16.54 -18.17 6.51
CA GLU A 161 17.88 -17.80 6.96
C GLU A 161 18.45 -16.56 6.26
N ASP A 162 17.82 -16.12 5.16
CA ASP A 162 18.30 -14.96 4.41
C ASP A 162 18.11 -13.67 5.22
N PRO A 163 19.09 -12.76 5.23
CA PRO A 163 18.95 -11.48 5.90
C PRO A 163 17.95 -10.58 5.16
N VAL A 164 17.15 -9.84 5.92
CA VAL A 164 16.27 -8.80 5.41
C VAL A 164 16.92 -7.44 5.64
N GLN A 165 16.95 -6.59 4.62
CA GLN A 165 17.40 -5.21 4.72
C GLN A 165 16.21 -4.30 5.06
N ALA A 166 16.13 -3.83 6.29
CA ALA A 166 15.07 -2.92 6.71
C ALA A 166 15.00 -1.62 5.88
N VAL A 167 16.15 -1.19 5.34
CA VAL A 167 16.28 0.02 4.51
C VAL A 167 15.81 -0.18 3.07
N ALA A 168 15.68 -1.43 2.61
CA ALA A 168 15.38 -1.73 1.21
C ALA A 168 13.90 -1.52 0.89
N GLY A 169 13.64 -1.07 -0.35
CA GLY A 169 12.29 -0.89 -0.84
C GLY A 169 12.18 0.04 -2.04
N VAL A 170 10.98 0.47 -2.31
CA VAL A 170 10.62 1.37 -3.40
C VAL A 170 9.79 2.52 -2.87
N THR A 171 10.15 3.76 -3.24
CA THR A 171 9.29 4.94 -3.06
C THR A 171 8.67 5.30 -4.40
N MET A 172 7.37 5.53 -4.44
CA MET A 172 6.60 5.87 -5.63
C MET A 172 6.29 7.37 -5.62
N HIS A 173 6.68 8.09 -6.69
CA HIS A 173 6.48 9.53 -6.84
C HIS A 173 5.29 9.85 -7.74
N ALA A 174 4.77 8.86 -8.46
CA ALA A 174 3.58 8.97 -9.28
C ALA A 174 2.70 7.72 -9.10
N LYS A 175 1.40 7.89 -9.28
CA LYS A 175 0.38 6.84 -9.19
C LYS A 175 -0.41 6.78 -10.50
N PRO A 176 -1.06 5.64 -10.83
CA PRO A 176 -1.95 5.59 -11.98
C PRO A 176 -3.00 6.72 -11.94
N GLY A 177 -3.16 7.39 -13.09
CA GLY A 177 -3.97 8.60 -13.24
C GLY A 177 -3.19 9.92 -13.10
N ASP A 178 -1.90 9.90 -12.73
CA ASP A 178 -1.06 11.10 -12.74
C ASP A 178 -0.51 11.40 -14.13
N GLU A 179 -0.54 12.68 -14.52
CA GLU A 179 0.21 13.18 -15.66
C GLU A 179 1.71 13.20 -15.32
N VAL A 180 2.53 12.71 -16.22
CA VAL A 180 3.98 12.65 -16.07
C VAL A 180 4.68 13.20 -17.30
N ARG A 181 5.89 13.72 -17.10
CA ARG A 181 6.75 14.25 -18.17
C ARG A 181 7.99 13.38 -18.36
N ALA A 182 8.52 13.35 -19.55
CA ALA A 182 9.79 12.68 -19.86
C ALA A 182 10.89 13.14 -18.89
N GLY A 183 11.60 12.19 -18.29
CA GLY A 183 12.61 12.44 -17.27
C GLY A 183 12.09 12.67 -15.84
N GLN A 184 10.79 12.81 -15.64
CA GLN A 184 10.21 12.92 -14.29
C GLN A 184 10.45 11.62 -13.51
N SER A 185 10.82 11.75 -12.23
CA SER A 185 10.97 10.60 -11.32
C SER A 185 9.63 9.92 -11.09
N LEU A 186 9.56 8.63 -11.41
CA LEU A 186 8.41 7.76 -11.12
C LEU A 186 8.62 6.98 -9.82
N LEU A 187 9.80 6.39 -9.66
CA LEU A 187 10.16 5.59 -8.50
C LEU A 187 11.58 5.93 -8.02
N THR A 188 11.82 5.75 -6.72
CA THR A 188 13.16 5.61 -6.15
C THR A 188 13.31 4.21 -5.58
N LEU A 189 14.34 3.50 -6.01
CA LEU A 189 14.75 2.20 -5.49
C LEU A 189 15.75 2.42 -4.35
N HIS A 190 15.62 1.66 -3.26
CA HIS A 190 16.43 1.79 -2.05
C HIS A 190 17.05 0.46 -1.68
N THR A 191 18.36 0.41 -1.43
CA THR A 191 19.05 -0.81 -0.97
C THR A 191 20.35 -0.47 -0.25
N ALA A 192 20.88 -1.42 0.53
CA ALA A 192 22.25 -1.38 1.02
C ALA A 192 23.23 -2.15 0.11
N THR A 193 22.76 -2.70 -1.03
CA THR A 193 23.54 -3.57 -1.91
C THR A 193 23.28 -3.15 -3.37
N PRO A 194 24.09 -2.23 -3.95
CA PRO A 194 23.81 -1.61 -5.26
C PRO A 194 23.70 -2.61 -6.42
N GLU A 195 24.35 -3.77 -6.33
CA GLU A 195 24.24 -4.84 -7.33
C GLU A 195 22.81 -5.38 -7.50
N ARG A 196 21.93 -5.10 -6.55
CA ARG A 196 20.52 -5.50 -6.56
C ARG A 196 19.65 -4.65 -7.48
N PHE A 197 20.07 -3.42 -7.85
CA PHE A 197 19.28 -2.53 -8.70
C PHE A 197 18.93 -3.16 -10.06
N THR A 198 19.86 -3.84 -10.71
CA THR A 198 19.63 -4.46 -12.02
C THR A 198 18.44 -5.44 -11.95
N ARG A 199 18.42 -6.34 -10.96
CA ARG A 199 17.35 -7.32 -10.80
C ARG A 199 16.02 -6.69 -10.40
N ALA A 200 16.05 -5.58 -9.67
CA ALA A 200 14.86 -4.83 -9.32
C ALA A 200 14.23 -4.16 -10.54
N ARG A 201 15.05 -3.54 -11.41
CA ARG A 201 14.57 -2.98 -12.69
C ARG A 201 13.96 -4.05 -13.61
N GLU A 202 14.57 -5.22 -13.69
CA GLU A 202 14.00 -6.36 -14.44
C GLU A 202 12.60 -6.74 -13.91
N ALA A 203 12.36 -6.66 -12.59
CA ALA A 203 11.05 -6.93 -12.02
C ALA A 203 10.01 -5.89 -12.40
N LEU A 204 10.44 -4.64 -12.58
CA LEU A 204 9.56 -3.53 -12.97
C LEU A 204 9.25 -3.52 -14.48
N ALA A 205 9.98 -4.29 -15.28
CA ALA A 205 9.78 -4.33 -16.72
C ALA A 205 8.36 -4.80 -17.06
N GLY A 206 7.62 -3.97 -17.81
CA GLY A 206 6.21 -4.22 -18.15
C GLY A 206 5.20 -3.90 -17.04
N GLY A 207 5.65 -3.62 -15.80
CA GLY A 207 4.80 -3.23 -14.70
C GLY A 207 4.52 -1.72 -14.58
N ILE A 208 5.17 -0.91 -15.43
CA ILE A 208 5.01 0.54 -15.51
C ILE A 208 4.60 0.88 -16.94
N VAL A 209 3.41 1.46 -17.12
CA VAL A 209 2.89 1.85 -18.44
C VAL A 209 2.45 3.30 -18.40
N ILE A 210 2.93 4.06 -19.39
CA ILE A 210 2.52 5.44 -19.65
C ILE A 210 1.79 5.44 -20.98
N SER A 211 0.59 6.00 -21.02
CA SER A 211 -0.24 6.13 -22.20
C SER A 211 -0.37 7.61 -22.57
N GLU A 212 -0.72 7.86 -23.83
CA GLU A 212 -0.96 9.20 -24.35
C GLU A 212 -2.10 9.86 -23.58
N ALA A 213 -1.95 11.16 -23.26
CA ALA A 213 -2.98 11.94 -22.59
C ALA A 213 -4.27 11.97 -23.45
N GLY A 214 -5.42 11.71 -22.80
CA GLY A 214 -6.72 11.62 -23.50
C GLY A 214 -7.03 10.25 -24.11
N SER A 215 -6.13 9.26 -24.02
CA SER A 215 -6.42 7.89 -24.43
C SER A 215 -7.48 7.23 -23.52
N PRO A 216 -8.18 6.18 -24.00
CA PRO A 216 -9.10 5.41 -23.15
C PRO A 216 -8.46 4.83 -21.91
N GLU A 217 -7.20 4.37 -22.01
CA GLU A 217 -6.42 3.82 -20.89
C GLU A 217 -6.11 4.89 -19.84
N ALA A 218 -5.80 6.12 -20.27
CA ALA A 218 -5.60 7.25 -19.38
C ALA A 218 -6.90 7.61 -18.62
N ALA A 219 -8.03 7.68 -19.33
CA ALA A 219 -9.33 7.94 -18.73
C ALA A 219 -9.72 6.84 -17.71
N ASP A 220 -9.49 5.57 -18.03
CA ASP A 220 -9.75 4.45 -17.12
C ASP A 220 -8.86 4.48 -15.88
N ALA A 221 -7.58 4.86 -16.01
CA ALA A 221 -6.68 5.01 -14.87
C ALA A 221 -7.15 6.10 -13.89
N VAL A 222 -7.59 7.24 -14.40
CA VAL A 222 -8.19 8.31 -13.60
C VAL A 222 -9.47 7.83 -12.91
N ALA A 223 -10.38 7.19 -13.63
CA ALA A 223 -11.63 6.67 -13.07
C ALA A 223 -11.40 5.60 -11.99
N ARG A 224 -10.38 4.74 -12.16
CA ARG A 224 -9.99 3.76 -11.10
C ARG A 224 -9.49 4.45 -9.84
N ARG A 225 -8.66 5.49 -9.98
CA ARG A 225 -8.16 6.27 -8.85
C ARG A 225 -9.31 6.97 -8.09
N GLU A 226 -10.25 7.56 -8.79
CA GLU A 226 -11.42 8.24 -8.20
C GLU A 226 -12.34 7.28 -7.44
N ARG A 227 -12.47 6.04 -7.92
CA ARG A 227 -13.25 4.99 -7.23
C ARG A 227 -12.66 4.58 -5.89
N GLY A 228 -11.35 4.78 -5.68
CA GLY A 228 -10.62 4.39 -4.49
C GLY A 228 -10.34 2.88 -4.41
N VAL A 229 -9.79 2.46 -3.27
CA VAL A 229 -9.28 1.09 -3.08
C VAL A 229 -10.34 0.09 -2.60
N ILE A 230 -11.49 0.54 -2.09
CA ILE A 230 -12.55 -0.35 -1.59
C ILE A 230 -13.51 -0.67 -2.73
N LEU A 231 -13.55 -1.94 -3.12
CA LEU A 231 -14.36 -2.42 -4.24
C LEU A 231 -15.76 -2.83 -3.79
N GLU A 232 -15.88 -3.51 -2.64
CA GLU A 232 -17.15 -4.06 -2.18
C GLU A 232 -17.13 -4.26 -0.64
N ARG A 233 -18.32 -4.25 -0.03
CA ARG A 233 -18.55 -4.58 1.39
C ARG A 233 -19.49 -5.77 1.48
N ILE A 234 -19.22 -6.71 2.40
CA ILE A 234 -19.99 -7.95 2.62
C ILE A 234 -20.15 -8.15 4.15
N GLY A 235 -21.39 -8.34 4.58
CA GLY A 235 -21.75 -8.55 6.00
C GLY A 235 -22.41 -7.36 6.67
#